data_77883f4145317971171b0407ed9d8451
#
_entry.id   77883f4145317971171b0407ed9d8451
#
_cell.length_a   1.000
_cell.length_b   1.000
_cell.length_c   1.000
_cell.angle_alpha   90.00
_cell.angle_beta   90.00
_cell.angle_gamma   90.00
#
_symmetry.space_group_name_H-M   'P 1'
#
loop_
_entity.id
_entity.type
_entity.pdbx_description
1 polymer ?
#
loop_
_entity_poly.entity_id
_entity_poly.type
_entity_poly.pdbx_seq_one_letter_code
_entity_poly.pdbx_strand_id
1 'polypeptide(L)'
;MKDGTVEIKSIAREAGSRTKIAVWSNDPDVDPVGACVGMNGARVNSIVEELRGEKIDIINWDENPAILIENALSPAKVIAVMADPDEKTALVVVPDYQLSLAIGKEGQNARLAARLTGFKIDIKSETQARESGELYDYDDEDEYYDEEEYSEEGAVESEETETEETEEVSEETTVEE
;
A
#
# COMPACT_ATOMS: atom_id res chain seq x y z
N MET A 1 0.31 -13.24 -21.69
CA MET A 1 0.35 -12.43 -22.91
C MET A 1 -0.02 -13.21 -24.19
N LYS A 2 0.69 -14.26 -24.59
CA LYS A 2 0.31 -15.01 -25.81
C LYS A 2 -1.04 -15.72 -25.72
N ASP A 3 -1.43 -16.15 -24.53
CA ASP A 3 -2.69 -16.83 -24.21
C ASP A 3 -3.82 -15.90 -23.76
N GLY A 4 -3.55 -14.58 -23.65
CA GLY A 4 -4.51 -13.59 -23.20
C GLY A 4 -4.74 -13.53 -21.69
N THR A 5 -4.04 -14.32 -20.89
CA THR A 5 -4.19 -14.33 -19.42
C THR A 5 -3.71 -13.00 -18.82
N VAL A 6 -2.57 -12.48 -19.25
CA VAL A 6 -2.03 -11.19 -18.83
C VAL A 6 -2.11 -10.17 -19.95
N GLU A 7 -2.68 -9.02 -19.64
CA GLU A 7 -2.88 -7.91 -20.59
C GLU A 7 -2.10 -6.68 -20.15
N ILE A 8 -1.59 -5.93 -21.11
CA ILE A 8 -1.06 -4.59 -20.89
C ILE A 8 -2.22 -3.59 -21.05
N LYS A 9 -2.54 -2.87 -19.98
CA LYS A 9 -3.63 -1.89 -19.96
C LYS A 9 -3.16 -0.49 -20.40
N SER A 10 -1.97 -0.08 -19.97
CA SER A 10 -1.39 1.21 -20.35
C SER A 10 0.14 1.17 -20.32
N ILE A 11 0.74 2.07 -21.10
CA ILE A 11 2.19 2.25 -21.19
C ILE A 11 2.51 3.74 -21.22
N ALA A 12 3.48 4.15 -20.42
CA ALA A 12 4.09 5.47 -20.48
C ALA A 12 5.60 5.32 -20.62
N ARG A 13 6.19 5.92 -21.64
CA ARG A 13 7.59 5.72 -21.99
C ARG A 13 8.32 7.02 -22.28
N GLU A 14 9.52 7.13 -21.75
CA GLU A 14 10.57 8.05 -22.18
C GLU A 14 11.71 7.22 -22.76
N ALA A 15 11.77 7.16 -24.09
CA ALA A 15 12.68 6.28 -24.82
C ALA A 15 14.14 6.52 -24.41
N GLY A 16 14.87 5.44 -24.19
CA GLY A 16 16.25 5.47 -23.73
C GLY A 16 16.46 5.79 -22.25
N SER A 17 15.39 6.04 -21.50
CA SER A 17 15.46 6.38 -20.07
C SER A 17 14.62 5.43 -19.22
N ARG A 18 13.31 5.54 -19.25
CA ARG A 18 12.41 4.75 -18.40
C ARG A 18 11.04 4.52 -19.03
N THR A 19 10.47 3.36 -18.76
CA THR A 19 9.11 2.99 -19.16
C THR A 19 8.34 2.47 -17.94
N LYS A 20 7.08 2.86 -17.81
CA LYS A 20 6.11 2.27 -16.87
C LYS A 20 5.05 1.52 -17.66
N ILE A 21 4.71 0.32 -17.22
CA ILE A 21 3.74 -0.57 -17.85
C ILE A 21 2.74 -1.03 -16.79
N ALA A 22 1.46 -0.75 -17.00
CA ALA A 22 0.39 -1.27 -16.17
C ALA A 22 -0.18 -2.54 -16.77
N VAL A 23 -0.19 -3.62 -15.99
CA VAL A 23 -0.64 -4.95 -16.40
C VAL A 23 -1.81 -5.44 -15.56
N TRP A 24 -2.62 -6.26 -16.17
CA TRP A 24 -3.80 -6.87 -15.55
C TRP A 24 -3.84 -8.37 -15.85
N SER A 25 -4.36 -9.17 -14.94
CA SER A 25 -4.64 -10.58 -15.19
C SER A 25 -6.13 -10.85 -15.27
N ASN A 26 -6.55 -11.58 -16.31
CA ASN A 26 -7.91 -12.09 -16.45
C ASN A 26 -8.16 -13.35 -15.61
N ASP A 27 -7.09 -13.92 -15.04
CA ASP A 27 -7.13 -15.07 -14.15
C ASP A 27 -6.72 -14.61 -12.73
N PRO A 28 -7.61 -14.75 -11.72
CA PRO A 28 -7.32 -14.32 -10.36
C PRO A 28 -6.16 -15.08 -9.70
N ASP A 29 -5.85 -16.26 -10.18
CA ASP A 29 -4.76 -17.09 -9.64
C ASP A 29 -3.38 -16.73 -10.24
N VAL A 30 -3.34 -15.80 -11.19
CA VAL A 30 -2.12 -15.37 -11.86
C VAL A 30 -1.73 -13.96 -11.44
N ASP A 31 -0.55 -13.82 -10.82
CA ASP A 31 0.07 -12.52 -10.58
C ASP A 31 0.61 -11.92 -11.89
N PRO A 32 0.01 -10.85 -12.41
CA PRO A 32 0.42 -10.30 -13.70
C PRO A 32 1.80 -9.65 -13.68
N VAL A 33 2.17 -9.01 -12.57
CA VAL A 33 3.50 -8.41 -12.41
C VAL A 33 4.57 -9.48 -12.34
N GLY A 34 4.39 -10.48 -11.49
CA GLY A 34 5.32 -11.61 -11.36
C GLY A 34 5.50 -12.37 -12.67
N ALA A 35 4.42 -12.56 -13.43
CA ALA A 35 4.47 -13.21 -14.74
C ALA A 35 5.29 -12.42 -15.77
N CYS A 36 5.22 -11.08 -15.74
CA CYS A 36 5.97 -10.20 -16.63
C CYS A 36 7.43 -10.04 -16.22
N VAL A 37 7.68 -9.90 -14.92
CA VAL A 37 9.04 -9.75 -14.35
C VAL A 37 9.84 -11.04 -14.49
N GLY A 38 9.21 -12.17 -14.21
CA GLY A 38 9.85 -13.48 -14.22
C GLY A 38 10.73 -13.74 -13.00
N MET A 39 11.24 -14.98 -12.88
CA MET A 39 12.09 -15.38 -11.78
C MET A 39 13.36 -14.50 -11.74
N ASN A 40 13.63 -13.89 -10.59
CA ASN A 40 14.78 -12.97 -10.41
C ASN A 40 14.86 -11.84 -11.47
N GLY A 41 13.73 -11.45 -12.03
CA GLY A 41 13.67 -10.41 -13.06
C GLY A 41 14.15 -10.84 -14.45
N ALA A 42 14.28 -12.13 -14.71
CA ALA A 42 14.89 -12.64 -15.94
C ALA A 42 14.16 -12.17 -17.21
N ARG A 43 12.84 -12.10 -17.19
CA ARG A 43 12.06 -11.66 -18.35
C ARG A 43 12.17 -10.17 -18.61
N VAL A 44 12.01 -9.36 -17.57
CA VAL A 44 12.11 -7.90 -17.72
C VAL A 44 13.53 -7.45 -18.02
N ASN A 45 14.54 -8.09 -17.39
CA ASN A 45 15.94 -7.75 -17.62
C ASN A 45 16.40 -8.04 -19.03
N SER A 46 15.91 -9.11 -19.67
CA SER A 46 16.23 -9.39 -21.08
C SER A 46 15.75 -8.28 -22.02
N ILE A 47 14.60 -7.66 -21.71
CA ILE A 47 14.08 -6.52 -22.47
C ILE A 47 14.89 -5.25 -22.15
N VAL A 48 15.25 -5.02 -20.89
CA VAL A 48 16.09 -3.89 -20.48
C VAL A 48 17.45 -3.93 -21.21
N GLU A 49 18.05 -5.12 -21.33
CA GLU A 49 19.31 -5.30 -22.07
C GLU A 49 19.13 -5.04 -23.58
N GLU A 50 18.06 -5.53 -24.19
CA GLU A 50 17.73 -5.28 -25.59
C GLU A 50 17.52 -3.77 -25.85
N LEU A 51 16.91 -3.05 -24.91
CA LEU A 51 16.72 -1.61 -24.94
C LEU A 51 17.94 -0.81 -24.45
N ARG A 52 19.10 -1.46 -24.27
CA ARG A 52 20.38 -0.86 -23.89
C ARG A 52 20.34 -0.11 -22.52
N GLY A 53 19.62 -0.66 -21.56
CA GLY A 53 19.57 -0.15 -20.19
C GLY A 53 18.38 0.78 -19.88
N GLU A 54 17.39 0.91 -20.77
CA GLU A 54 16.14 1.58 -20.45
C GLU A 54 15.45 0.87 -19.29
N LYS A 55 15.17 1.58 -18.19
CA LYS A 55 14.53 1.00 -17.01
C LYS A 55 13.06 0.74 -17.28
N ILE A 56 12.57 -0.40 -16.78
CA ILE A 56 11.17 -0.80 -16.94
C ILE A 56 10.56 -1.05 -15.57
N ASP A 57 9.50 -0.31 -15.24
CA ASP A 57 8.65 -0.53 -14.07
C ASP A 57 7.37 -1.20 -14.53
N ILE A 58 7.09 -2.39 -14.00
CA ILE A 58 5.85 -3.12 -14.25
C ILE A 58 5.00 -3.01 -12.99
N ILE A 59 3.77 -2.52 -13.11
CA ILE A 59 2.86 -2.29 -12.02
C ILE A 59 1.52 -2.97 -12.27
N ASN A 60 0.77 -3.26 -11.22
CA ASN A 60 -0.61 -3.70 -11.32
C ASN A 60 -1.50 -2.55 -11.80
N TRP A 61 -2.31 -2.83 -12.82
CA TRP A 61 -3.41 -1.97 -13.19
C TRP A 61 -4.59 -2.21 -12.24
N ASP A 62 -5.31 -1.16 -11.91
CA ASP A 62 -6.51 -1.23 -11.08
C ASP A 62 -7.59 -0.32 -11.67
N GLU A 63 -8.84 -0.71 -11.50
CA GLU A 63 -10.00 0.07 -11.93
C GLU A 63 -10.22 1.29 -11.03
N ASN A 64 -9.81 1.18 -9.75
CA ASN A 64 -9.80 2.28 -8.81
C ASN A 64 -8.63 3.23 -9.13
N PRO A 65 -8.91 4.49 -9.51
CA PRO A 65 -7.86 5.42 -9.89
C PRO A 65 -6.88 5.74 -8.76
N ALA A 66 -7.31 5.73 -7.50
CA ALA A 66 -6.42 5.97 -6.38
C ALA A 66 -5.36 4.84 -6.24
N ILE A 67 -5.79 3.59 -6.36
CA ILE A 67 -4.89 2.42 -6.33
C ILE A 67 -3.96 2.43 -7.54
N LEU A 68 -4.49 2.73 -8.73
CA LEU A 68 -3.67 2.82 -9.94
C LEU A 68 -2.59 3.90 -9.84
N ILE A 69 -2.92 5.07 -9.29
CA ILE A 69 -1.97 6.17 -9.10
C ILE A 69 -0.90 5.80 -8.07
N GLU A 70 -1.30 5.18 -6.95
CA GLU A 70 -0.36 4.65 -5.94
C GLU A 70 0.63 3.69 -6.59
N ASN A 71 0.14 2.69 -7.32
CA ASN A 71 0.97 1.72 -8.04
C ASN A 71 1.89 2.39 -9.07
N ALA A 72 1.38 3.39 -9.78
CA ALA A 72 2.13 4.11 -10.82
C ALA A 72 3.31 4.92 -10.27
N LEU A 73 3.24 5.35 -9.02
CA LEU A 73 4.32 6.08 -8.35
C LEU A 73 5.43 5.17 -7.81
N SER A 74 5.26 3.84 -7.93
CA SER A 74 6.35 2.90 -7.59
C SER A 74 7.69 3.36 -8.22
N PRO A 75 8.82 3.24 -7.48
CA PRO A 75 9.01 2.56 -6.21
C PRO A 75 8.73 3.41 -4.95
N ALA A 76 8.25 4.64 -5.10
CA ALA A 76 7.91 5.48 -3.95
C ALA A 76 6.73 4.91 -3.17
N LYS A 77 6.79 5.02 -1.85
CA LYS A 77 5.68 4.67 -0.96
C LYS A 77 4.76 5.87 -0.81
N VAL A 78 3.46 5.61 -0.82
CA VAL A 78 2.42 6.62 -0.73
C VAL A 78 1.66 6.45 0.58
N ILE A 79 1.28 7.55 1.23
CA ILE A 79 0.43 7.57 2.43
C ILE A 79 -1.04 7.62 2.02
N ALA A 80 -1.38 8.54 1.13
CA ALA A 80 -2.75 8.77 0.70
C ALA A 80 -2.82 9.24 -0.74
N VAL A 81 -3.90 8.87 -1.43
CA VAL A 81 -4.26 9.36 -2.76
C VAL A 81 -5.71 9.83 -2.73
N MET A 82 -5.91 11.10 -3.04
CA MET A 82 -7.22 11.71 -3.24
C MET A 82 -7.40 11.99 -4.72
N ALA A 83 -8.13 11.12 -5.41
CA ALA A 83 -8.34 11.20 -6.85
C ALA A 83 -9.76 11.69 -7.15
N ASP A 84 -9.86 12.65 -8.05
CA ASP A 84 -11.11 13.09 -8.67
C ASP A 84 -11.21 12.51 -10.08
N PRO A 85 -12.06 11.50 -10.30
CA PRO A 85 -12.21 10.88 -11.60
C PRO A 85 -12.87 11.79 -12.67
N ASP A 86 -13.68 12.75 -12.26
CA ASP A 86 -14.40 13.64 -13.16
C ASP A 86 -13.48 14.71 -13.72
N GLU A 87 -12.66 15.32 -12.87
CA GLU A 87 -11.68 16.33 -13.27
C GLU A 87 -10.34 15.73 -13.74
N LYS A 88 -10.13 14.44 -13.52
CA LYS A 88 -8.87 13.75 -13.80
C LYS A 88 -7.68 14.38 -13.08
N THR A 89 -7.90 14.76 -11.83
CA THR A 89 -6.87 15.29 -10.93
C THR A 89 -6.67 14.38 -9.73
N ALA A 90 -5.49 14.39 -9.15
CA ALA A 90 -5.20 13.65 -7.93
C ALA A 90 -4.17 14.39 -7.08
N LEU A 91 -4.44 14.42 -5.78
CA LEU A 91 -3.47 14.81 -4.77
C LEU A 91 -2.90 13.54 -4.13
N VAL A 92 -1.59 13.47 -4.09
CA VAL A 92 -0.86 12.34 -3.50
C VAL A 92 0.00 12.83 -2.36
N VAL A 93 -0.15 12.19 -1.20
CA VAL A 93 0.66 12.47 -0.02
C VAL A 93 1.65 11.34 0.19
N VAL A 94 2.92 11.70 0.35
CA VAL A 94 4.02 10.76 0.58
C VAL A 94 4.77 11.15 1.85
N PRO A 95 5.44 10.20 2.53
CA PRO A 95 6.36 10.54 3.61
C PRO A 95 7.43 11.54 3.11
N ASP A 96 7.87 12.46 3.97
CA ASP A 96 8.83 13.50 3.59
C ASP A 96 10.08 12.94 2.91
N TYR A 97 10.61 11.83 3.42
CA TYR A 97 11.79 11.17 2.86
C TYR A 97 11.54 10.47 1.51
N GLN A 98 10.28 10.30 1.09
CA GLN A 98 9.88 9.70 -0.19
C GLN A 98 9.60 10.74 -1.29
N LEU A 99 9.48 12.02 -0.94
CA LEU A 99 9.07 13.07 -1.88
C LEU A 99 9.97 13.12 -3.13
N SER A 100 11.28 13.13 -2.94
CA SER A 100 12.24 13.15 -4.05
C SER A 100 12.14 11.92 -4.94
N LEU A 101 11.87 10.75 -4.35
CA LEU A 101 11.71 9.50 -5.08
C LEU A 101 10.39 9.48 -5.87
N ALA A 102 9.31 9.97 -5.25
CA ALA A 102 7.99 10.05 -5.88
C ALA A 102 8.00 10.99 -7.10
N ILE A 103 8.64 12.14 -6.99
CA ILE A 103 8.82 13.08 -8.11
C ILE A 103 9.78 12.51 -9.15
N GLY A 104 10.91 11.94 -8.68
CA GLY A 104 11.98 11.41 -9.51
C GLY A 104 12.90 12.50 -10.08
N LYS A 105 13.99 12.06 -10.71
CA LYS A 105 14.95 12.96 -11.38
C LYS A 105 14.22 13.75 -12.47
N GLU A 106 14.31 15.08 -12.41
CA GLU A 106 13.66 15.99 -13.37
C GLU A 106 12.13 15.76 -13.50
N GLY A 107 11.50 15.24 -12.42
CA GLY A 107 10.07 14.95 -12.41
C GLY A 107 9.65 13.73 -13.24
N GLN A 108 10.60 12.86 -13.62
CA GLN A 108 10.34 11.72 -14.51
C GLN A 108 9.34 10.73 -13.95
N ASN A 109 9.46 10.36 -12.66
CA ASN A 109 8.55 9.39 -12.07
C ASN A 109 7.10 9.90 -12.03
N ALA A 110 6.91 11.14 -11.57
CA ALA A 110 5.60 11.80 -11.54
C ALA A 110 5.01 11.97 -12.94
N ARG A 111 5.83 12.39 -13.90
CA ARG A 111 5.39 12.60 -15.30
C ARG A 111 4.97 11.30 -15.98
N LEU A 112 5.73 10.22 -15.79
CA LEU A 112 5.37 8.90 -16.32
C LEU A 112 4.11 8.36 -15.65
N ALA A 113 3.97 8.52 -14.32
CA ALA A 113 2.76 8.13 -13.60
C ALA A 113 1.52 8.90 -14.11
N ALA A 114 1.63 10.20 -14.30
CA ALA A 114 0.55 11.02 -14.84
C ALA A 114 0.12 10.57 -16.25
N ARG A 115 1.08 10.27 -17.13
CA ARG A 115 0.79 9.77 -18.48
C ARG A 115 0.18 8.37 -18.47
N LEU A 116 0.66 7.49 -17.58
CA LEU A 116 0.19 6.12 -17.45
C LEU A 116 -1.28 6.05 -17.00
N THR A 117 -1.63 6.88 -16.03
CA THR A 117 -2.96 6.90 -15.39
C THR A 117 -3.95 7.83 -16.07
N GLY A 118 -3.47 8.82 -16.82
CA GLY A 118 -4.30 9.86 -17.41
C GLY A 118 -4.77 10.93 -16.42
N PHE A 119 -4.16 11.00 -15.24
CA PHE A 119 -4.47 11.99 -14.19
C PHE A 119 -3.38 13.06 -14.11
N LYS A 120 -3.79 14.29 -13.80
CA LYS A 120 -2.88 15.33 -13.34
C LYS A 120 -2.59 15.07 -11.86
N ILE A 121 -1.35 14.70 -11.56
CA ILE A 121 -0.94 14.29 -10.21
C ILE A 121 -0.17 15.43 -9.55
N ASP A 122 -0.65 15.89 -8.38
CA ASP A 122 0.06 16.78 -7.47
C ASP A 122 0.62 15.93 -6.32
N ILE A 123 1.93 16.03 -6.06
CA ILE A 123 2.60 15.25 -5.03
C ILE A 123 3.10 16.18 -3.96
N LYS A 124 2.64 15.94 -2.71
CA LYS A 124 3.07 16.67 -1.53
C LYS A 124 3.67 15.73 -0.50
N SER A 125 4.61 16.26 0.27
CA SER A 125 5.05 15.55 1.47
C SER A 125 3.99 15.62 2.56
N GLU A 126 4.06 14.71 3.52
CA GLU A 126 3.18 14.72 4.69
C GLU A 126 3.19 16.07 5.41
N THR A 127 4.38 16.65 5.65
CA THR A 127 4.51 17.98 6.24
C THR A 127 3.83 19.06 5.41
N GLN A 128 4.03 19.07 4.09
CA GLN A 128 3.39 20.04 3.20
C GLN A 128 1.86 19.90 3.17
N ALA A 129 1.36 18.67 3.19
CA ALA A 129 -0.08 18.40 3.17
C ALA A 129 -0.76 18.83 4.47
N ARG A 130 -0.11 18.67 5.64
CA ARG A 130 -0.58 19.18 6.94
C ARG A 130 -0.58 20.70 6.97
N GLU A 131 0.50 21.35 6.54
CA GLU A 131 0.60 22.82 6.50
C GLU A 131 -0.44 23.47 5.59
N SER A 132 -0.82 22.80 4.49
CA SER A 132 -1.86 23.28 3.57
C SER A 132 -3.28 22.88 3.97
N GLY A 133 -3.46 22.11 5.05
CA GLY A 133 -4.76 21.67 5.56
C GLY A 133 -5.45 20.63 4.68
N GLU A 134 -4.71 19.94 3.84
CA GLU A 134 -5.22 18.87 2.96
C GLU A 134 -5.14 17.49 3.61
N LEU A 135 -4.34 17.35 4.65
CA LEU A 135 -4.28 16.18 5.51
C LEU A 135 -4.77 16.61 6.90
N TYR A 136 -5.95 16.15 7.29
CA TYR A 136 -6.44 16.36 8.65
C TYR A 136 -5.79 15.33 9.59
N ASP A 137 -5.26 15.81 10.72
CA ASP A 137 -4.85 14.94 11.80
C ASP A 137 -6.11 14.33 12.42
N TYR A 138 -6.35 13.05 12.18
CA TYR A 138 -7.39 12.29 12.87
C TYR A 138 -7.01 11.94 14.31
N ASP A 139 -5.83 12.40 14.77
CA ASP A 139 -5.32 12.11 16.12
C ASP A 139 -5.90 13.05 17.21
N ASP A 140 -6.71 14.06 16.84
CA ASP A 140 -7.27 15.02 17.81
C ASP A 140 -8.73 14.71 18.25
N GLU A 141 -9.36 13.61 17.82
CA GLU A 141 -10.75 13.27 18.19
C GLU A 141 -10.87 12.25 19.33
N ASP A 142 -9.79 11.75 19.92
CA ASP A 142 -9.86 10.79 21.04
C ASP A 142 -9.72 11.42 22.44
N GLU A 143 -9.82 12.75 22.60
CA GLU A 143 -9.83 13.41 23.92
C GLU A 143 -11.15 14.10 24.27
N TYR A 144 -12.28 13.45 24.05
CA TYR A 144 -13.54 13.80 24.69
C TYR A 144 -14.32 12.56 25.13
N TYR A 145 -13.77 11.80 26.05
CA TYR A 145 -14.61 11.01 26.94
C TYR A 145 -14.81 11.82 28.22
N ASP A 146 -15.98 12.43 28.23
CA ASP A 146 -16.64 13.06 29.36
C ASP A 146 -16.59 12.12 30.57
N GLU A 147 -15.89 12.53 31.63
CA GLU A 147 -16.04 11.96 32.94
C GLU A 147 -17.42 12.35 33.49
N GLU A 148 -18.48 11.68 33.07
CA GLU A 148 -19.71 11.68 33.83
C GLU A 148 -19.70 10.60 34.91
N GLU A 149 -19.34 11.05 36.09
CA GLU A 149 -19.97 10.85 37.38
C GLU A 149 -20.80 9.57 37.54
N TYR A 150 -20.18 8.50 38.06
CA TYR A 150 -20.95 7.48 38.77
C TYR A 150 -20.89 7.76 40.27
N SER A 151 -21.97 8.39 40.75
CA SER A 151 -22.30 8.47 42.17
C SER A 151 -22.56 7.09 42.75
N GLU A 152 -21.93 6.87 43.88
CA GLU A 152 -22.20 5.79 44.82
C GLU A 152 -23.67 5.73 45.19
N GLU A 153 -24.26 4.54 45.22
CA GLU A 153 -25.16 4.06 46.28
C GLU A 153 -25.51 2.60 46.06
N GLY A 154 -25.25 1.78 47.08
CA GLY A 154 -25.88 0.46 47.17
C GLY A 154 -24.98 -0.65 47.72
N ALA A 155 -24.59 -0.54 48.98
CA ALA A 155 -24.13 -1.67 49.76
C ALA A 155 -25.29 -2.61 50.07
N VAL A 156 -25.11 -3.92 49.90
CA VAL A 156 -25.66 -4.95 50.84
C VAL A 156 -24.80 -6.22 50.79
N GLU A 157 -24.45 -6.65 51.97
CA GLU A 157 -23.82 -7.86 52.45
C GLU A 157 -24.43 -9.18 51.91
N SER A 158 -23.62 -10.20 51.87
CA SER A 158 -23.64 -11.43 52.68
C SER A 158 -22.95 -12.57 51.93
N GLU A 159 -22.01 -13.09 52.55
CA GLU A 159 -21.75 -14.37 53.29
C GLU A 159 -21.07 -15.46 52.46
N GLU A 160 -19.93 -15.75 53.03
CA GLU A 160 -19.13 -16.97 53.13
C GLU A 160 -19.75 -18.29 52.66
N THR A 161 -18.93 -19.10 52.00
CA THR A 161 -18.58 -20.45 52.49
C THR A 161 -17.33 -21.00 51.79
N GLU A 162 -16.38 -21.36 52.61
CA GLU A 162 -15.21 -22.21 52.40
C GLU A 162 -15.61 -23.63 51.95
N THR A 163 -14.69 -24.28 51.29
CA THR A 163 -14.12 -25.63 51.48
C THR A 163 -13.21 -25.95 50.32
N GLU A 164 -11.91 -25.97 50.47
CA GLU A 164 -10.96 -26.99 50.90
C GLU A 164 -10.88 -28.22 49.99
N GLU A 165 -9.63 -28.42 49.59
CA GLU A 165 -8.79 -29.65 49.52
C GLU A 165 -9.15 -30.68 48.45
N THR A 166 -8.23 -31.32 47.75
CA THR A 166 -6.89 -31.86 47.98
C THR A 166 -6.34 -32.38 46.65
N GLU A 167 -5.05 -32.23 46.39
CA GLU A 167 -3.96 -33.21 46.20
C GLU A 167 -4.34 -34.54 45.48
N GLU A 168 -3.57 -35.03 44.56
CA GLU A 168 -2.21 -35.62 44.50
C GLU A 168 -1.97 -36.13 43.06
N VAL A 169 -0.85 -35.86 42.46
CA VAL A 169 0.44 -36.57 42.34
C VAL A 169 0.40 -37.93 41.61
N SER A 170 1.36 -38.02 40.77
CA SER A 170 2.23 -39.15 40.36
C SER A 170 2.15 -39.49 38.88
N GLU A 171 3.24 -39.25 38.24
CA GLU A 171 4.47 -40.03 38.03
C GLU A 171 4.30 -41.17 37.04
N GLU A 172 5.22 -41.08 36.17
CA GLU A 172 6.23 -42.05 35.66
C GLU A 172 5.73 -42.97 34.54
N THR A 173 6.43 -43.23 33.59
CA THR A 173 7.78 -43.51 33.14
C THR A 173 7.73 -44.28 31.83
N THR A 174 8.65 -43.93 30.95
CA THR A 174 9.63 -44.77 30.22
C THR A 174 9.15 -45.84 29.25
N VAL A 175 9.75 -45.79 28.13
CA VAL A 175 10.89 -46.50 27.49
C VAL A 175 10.50 -47.40 26.32
N GLU A 176 11.24 -47.22 25.23
CA GLU A 176 11.83 -48.18 24.24
C GLU A 176 10.87 -49.05 23.40
N GLU A 177 10.97 -48.96 22.15
CA GLU A 177 11.85 -49.60 21.16
C GLU A 177 11.70 -48.94 19.79
#